data_f5149e639aa1d75c9e8f5d3c50e2cd62
#
_entry.id   f5149e639aa1d75c9e8f5d3c50e2cd62
#
_cell.length_a   1.000
_cell.length_b   1.000
_cell.length_c   1.000
_cell.angle_alpha   90.00
_cell.angle_beta   90.00
_cell.angle_gamma   90.00
#
_symmetry.space_group_name_H-M   'P 1'
#
loop_
_entity.id
_entity.type
_entity.pdbx_description
1 polymer ?
#
loop_
_entity_poly.entity_id
_entity_poly.type
_entity_poly.pdbx_seq_one_letter_code
_entity_poly.pdbx_strand_id
1 'polypeptide(L)'
;MKNKLIAILLSLFSFNAYADNGMQIWFNKPATNWENALPVGNGRLGAMVFGQIENERIQFNEESVWAGEPTQVYSPQTALAVDEVRRLLFKGKYKEAEDMVNSDILGDKYRKGEGNIPARHYSTYQTLGDMNISFENHTSTVTNYRRELDIEKAIARVSYTMNGVEYEREVFSSAVDNAVIVHLTASKPNALSFNLSLTRPRTHATYSVNGNQMLMTETVAGGIGVTYYTRLKVVQKGGELKHHDNAFTINNATEAYIYLTARTDYSVDNAEQLSDTELATVSAKDYEKVKADHIADYQKYFNRVDISLGSKSDYSQLPTNERLAAFKNGTKDNGLIELYYQFGRYMLISSSRPGTLPANLQGIWADGLTPPWSADYHININIQMNYWLAGNTNLNEMAEPFVRFIDAMIPSAQNTAKNVYGMDGAVAHFTTTPWFETHPLGSAQYGMWPMGLAWS
;
A
#
# COMPACT_ATOMS: atom_id res chain seq x y z
N MET A 1 5.13 -58.10 -33.55
CA MET A 1 5.65 -57.49 -32.33
C MET A 1 5.85 -55.98 -32.61
N LYS A 2 4.96 -55.13 -32.08
CA LYS A 2 5.03 -53.67 -32.28
C LYS A 2 5.56 -53.07 -30.99
N ASN A 3 6.80 -52.57 -31.01
CA ASN A 3 7.40 -51.82 -29.94
C ASN A 3 6.76 -50.41 -29.87
N LYS A 4 6.04 -50.13 -28.80
CA LYS A 4 5.60 -48.76 -28.44
C LYS A 4 6.75 -48.10 -27.68
N LEU A 5 7.41 -47.14 -28.31
CA LEU A 5 8.27 -46.18 -27.60
C LEU A 5 7.35 -45.25 -26.80
N ILE A 6 7.48 -45.29 -25.49
CA ILE A 6 6.92 -44.29 -24.58
C ILE A 6 7.97 -43.19 -24.50
N ALA A 7 7.71 -42.05 -25.12
CA ALA A 7 8.50 -40.82 -24.92
C ALA A 7 8.09 -40.18 -23.58
N ILE A 8 8.95 -40.30 -22.57
CA ILE A 8 8.84 -39.56 -21.34
C ILE A 8 9.33 -38.13 -21.65
N LEU A 9 8.41 -37.16 -21.74
CA LEU A 9 8.74 -35.76 -21.72
C LEU A 9 9.18 -35.42 -20.29
N LEU A 10 10.48 -35.41 -20.04
CA LEU A 10 11.06 -34.69 -18.91
C LEU A 10 10.96 -33.20 -19.24
N SER A 11 10.00 -32.51 -18.63
CA SER A 11 10.00 -31.07 -18.54
C SER A 11 11.17 -30.67 -17.63
N LEU A 12 12.30 -30.32 -18.24
CA LEU A 12 13.39 -29.65 -17.58
C LEU A 12 12.87 -28.25 -17.14
N PHE A 13 12.47 -28.12 -15.88
CA PHE A 13 12.36 -26.81 -15.24
C PHE A 13 13.79 -26.25 -15.13
N SER A 14 14.18 -25.49 -16.15
CA SER A 14 15.38 -24.67 -16.08
C SER A 14 15.00 -23.48 -15.20
N PHE A 15 15.46 -23.47 -13.96
CA PHE A 15 15.55 -22.20 -13.23
C PHE A 15 16.47 -21.31 -14.05
N ASN A 16 15.90 -20.33 -14.75
CA ASN A 16 16.67 -19.28 -15.38
C ASN A 16 17.38 -18.53 -14.27
N ALA A 17 18.69 -18.70 -14.17
CA ALA A 17 19.53 -17.73 -13.48
C ALA A 17 19.32 -16.41 -14.21
N TYR A 18 18.42 -15.57 -13.68
CA TYR A 18 18.23 -14.22 -14.20
C TYR A 18 19.57 -13.51 -14.14
N ALA A 19 20.00 -12.95 -15.25
CA ALA A 19 21.16 -12.07 -15.26
C ALA A 19 20.87 -10.93 -14.28
N ASP A 20 21.67 -10.87 -13.21
CA ASP A 20 21.57 -9.80 -12.21
C ASP A 20 22.03 -8.49 -12.86
N ASN A 21 21.08 -7.69 -13.34
CA ASN A 21 21.32 -6.34 -13.89
C ASN A 21 21.49 -5.29 -12.80
N GLY A 22 21.44 -5.69 -11.51
CA GLY A 22 21.64 -4.82 -10.36
C GLY A 22 20.40 -4.02 -9.94
N MET A 23 19.24 -4.22 -10.58
CA MET A 23 17.97 -3.57 -10.26
C MET A 23 17.09 -4.43 -9.36
N GLN A 24 17.71 -5.07 -8.35
CA GLN A 24 17.05 -5.92 -7.38
C GLN A 24 17.41 -5.50 -5.96
N ILE A 25 16.39 -5.40 -5.12
CA ILE A 25 16.55 -5.30 -3.66
C ILE A 25 16.38 -6.71 -3.12
N TRP A 26 17.42 -7.28 -2.51
CA TRP A 26 17.35 -8.66 -2.06
C TRP A 26 18.02 -8.89 -0.70
N PHE A 27 17.59 -9.96 -0.03
CA PHE A 27 18.02 -10.35 1.30
C PHE A 27 18.16 -11.88 1.38
N ASN A 28 19.09 -12.34 2.23
CA ASN A 28 19.32 -13.76 2.50
C ASN A 28 18.60 -14.26 3.76
N LYS A 29 17.66 -13.47 4.30
CA LYS A 29 16.84 -13.80 5.48
C LYS A 29 15.43 -13.24 5.34
N PRO A 30 14.41 -13.86 6.00
CA PRO A 30 13.07 -13.29 6.13
C PRO A 30 13.08 -11.90 6.79
N ALA A 31 12.05 -11.11 6.53
CA ALA A 31 11.83 -9.85 7.23
C ALA A 31 11.38 -10.12 8.67
N THR A 32 11.99 -9.40 9.63
CA THR A 32 11.66 -9.53 11.05
C THR A 32 10.63 -8.50 11.52
N ASN A 33 10.44 -7.43 10.75
CA ASN A 33 9.50 -6.36 11.01
C ASN A 33 8.93 -5.83 9.69
N TRP A 34 7.92 -4.98 9.78
CA TRP A 34 7.21 -4.45 8.62
C TRP A 34 8.11 -3.63 7.69
N GLU A 35 9.00 -2.80 8.24
CA GLU A 35 9.90 -1.93 7.47
C GLU A 35 10.92 -2.71 6.62
N ASN A 36 11.16 -3.96 6.94
CA ASN A 36 12.05 -4.84 6.18
C ASN A 36 11.31 -5.70 5.15
N ALA A 37 9.98 -5.69 5.13
CA ALA A 37 9.20 -6.42 4.13
C ALA A 37 9.34 -5.78 2.74
N LEU A 38 9.05 -6.52 1.67
CA LEU A 38 9.16 -6.04 0.30
C LEU A 38 7.81 -5.45 -0.16
N PRO A 39 7.76 -4.17 -0.54
CA PRO A 39 6.54 -3.53 -1.00
C PRO A 39 6.23 -3.90 -2.45
N VAL A 40 4.99 -4.27 -2.75
CA VAL A 40 4.42 -4.30 -4.11
C VAL A 40 3.16 -3.45 -4.16
N GLY A 41 2.85 -2.84 -5.32
CA GLY A 41 1.70 -1.96 -5.41
C GLY A 41 1.33 -1.61 -6.84
N ASN A 42 0.07 -1.17 -7.02
CA ASN A 42 -0.48 -0.78 -8.31
C ASN A 42 -1.15 0.60 -8.31
N GLY A 43 -0.88 1.42 -7.29
CA GLY A 43 -1.50 2.72 -7.03
C GLY A 43 -2.72 2.60 -6.11
N ARG A 44 -3.47 1.51 -6.15
CA ARG A 44 -4.69 1.28 -5.36
C ARG A 44 -4.54 0.17 -4.32
N LEU A 45 -4.01 -0.98 -4.72
CA LEU A 45 -3.72 -2.11 -3.84
C LEU A 45 -2.23 -2.22 -3.60
N GLY A 46 -1.83 -2.23 -2.35
CA GLY A 46 -0.46 -2.46 -1.92
C GLY A 46 -0.33 -3.72 -1.08
N ALA A 47 0.83 -4.38 -1.12
CA ALA A 47 1.14 -5.47 -0.22
C ALA A 47 2.60 -5.41 0.24
N MET A 48 2.85 -5.91 1.45
CA MET A 48 4.16 -6.05 2.07
C MET A 48 4.47 -7.52 2.26
N VAL A 49 5.50 -8.03 1.57
CA VAL A 49 5.88 -9.45 1.55
C VAL A 49 7.02 -9.70 2.53
N PHE A 50 6.77 -10.46 3.58
CA PHE A 50 7.74 -10.71 4.65
C PHE A 50 8.77 -11.80 4.27
N GLY A 51 8.37 -12.76 3.46
CA GLY A 51 9.23 -13.87 3.05
C GLY A 51 9.47 -14.91 4.14
N GLN A 52 8.53 -15.08 5.07
CA GLN A 52 8.64 -16.11 6.10
C GLN A 52 8.54 -17.51 5.49
N ILE A 53 9.23 -18.47 6.08
CA ILE A 53 9.32 -19.85 5.54
C ILE A 53 8.13 -20.68 6.00
N GLU A 54 7.89 -20.70 7.28
CA GLU A 54 6.88 -21.54 7.93
C GLU A 54 5.50 -20.84 7.92
N ASN A 55 5.48 -19.57 8.33
CA ASN A 55 4.26 -18.79 8.46
C ASN A 55 4.42 -17.45 7.71
N GLU A 56 4.13 -17.46 6.40
CA GLU A 56 4.18 -16.24 5.59
C GLU A 56 3.08 -15.28 5.97
N ARG A 57 3.45 -14.03 6.12
CA ARG A 57 2.56 -12.88 6.24
C ARG A 57 2.69 -12.03 4.98
N ILE A 58 1.59 -11.79 4.30
CA ILE A 58 1.49 -10.77 3.25
C ILE A 58 0.46 -9.76 3.75
N GLN A 59 0.95 -8.64 4.30
CA GLN A 59 0.09 -7.55 4.75
C GLN A 59 -0.35 -6.73 3.54
N PHE A 60 -1.62 -6.33 3.46
CA PHE A 60 -2.13 -5.61 2.31
C PHE A 60 -2.97 -4.38 2.70
N ASN A 61 -2.99 -3.41 1.79
CA ASN A 61 -3.72 -2.16 1.89
C ASN A 61 -4.55 -1.93 0.62
N GLU A 62 -5.61 -1.17 0.78
CA GLU A 62 -6.35 -0.55 -0.30
C GLU A 62 -6.45 0.96 -0.02
N GLU A 63 -6.21 1.80 -1.01
CA GLU A 63 -5.98 3.25 -0.87
C GLU A 63 -7.07 4.01 -0.12
N SER A 64 -8.32 3.52 -0.16
CA SER A 64 -9.47 4.18 0.42
C SER A 64 -9.97 3.56 1.74
N VAL A 65 -9.21 2.65 2.35
CA VAL A 65 -9.56 2.10 3.68
C VAL A 65 -9.22 3.10 4.78
N TRP A 66 -10.14 4.04 4.98
CA TRP A 66 -10.02 5.11 5.96
C TRP A 66 -11.14 5.05 7.01
N ALA A 67 -10.76 5.23 8.27
CA ALA A 67 -11.69 5.61 9.32
C ALA A 67 -12.07 7.08 9.18
N GLY A 68 -13.18 7.48 9.80
CA GLY A 68 -13.70 8.84 9.75
C GLY A 68 -14.79 9.01 8.70
N GLU A 69 -15.32 10.21 8.65
CA GLU A 69 -16.39 10.62 7.76
C GLU A 69 -16.24 12.10 7.40
N PRO A 70 -16.87 12.59 6.34
CA PRO A 70 -16.83 14.02 6.01
C PRO A 70 -17.34 14.86 7.18
N THR A 71 -16.45 15.55 7.87
CA THR A 71 -16.77 16.36 9.04
C THR A 71 -16.35 17.79 8.78
N GLN A 72 -17.32 18.71 8.69
CA GLN A 72 -17.06 20.14 8.66
C GLN A 72 -17.65 20.76 9.93
N VAL A 73 -16.81 21.05 10.91
CA VAL A 73 -17.25 21.66 12.17
C VAL A 73 -16.76 23.10 12.22
N TYR A 74 -17.65 24.01 11.88
CA TYR A 74 -17.44 25.44 12.07
C TYR A 74 -18.40 25.97 13.14
N SER A 75 -17.87 26.73 14.10
CA SER A 75 -18.70 27.55 14.96
C SER A 75 -18.97 28.89 14.28
N PRO A 76 -20.19 29.43 14.32
CA PRO A 76 -20.46 30.81 13.85
C PRO A 76 -19.57 31.86 14.52
N GLN A 77 -19.02 31.56 15.71
CA GLN A 77 -18.16 32.45 16.47
C GLN A 77 -16.69 32.39 16.01
N THR A 78 -16.29 31.41 15.18
CA THR A 78 -14.89 31.23 14.78
C THR A 78 -14.34 32.42 14.01
N ALA A 79 -15.09 32.98 13.07
CA ALA A 79 -14.67 34.15 12.32
C ALA A 79 -14.51 35.39 13.20
N LEU A 80 -15.39 35.56 14.19
CA LEU A 80 -15.28 36.68 15.20
C LEU A 80 -14.04 36.47 16.08
N ALA A 81 -13.73 35.23 16.45
CA ALA A 81 -12.53 34.94 17.23
C ALA A 81 -11.26 35.23 16.42
N VAL A 82 -11.23 34.94 15.12
CA VAL A 82 -10.09 35.30 14.25
C VAL A 82 -9.86 36.79 14.19
N ASP A 83 -10.91 37.64 14.13
CA ASP A 83 -10.76 39.09 14.15
C ASP A 83 -10.22 39.61 15.48
N GLU A 84 -10.67 39.05 16.60
CA GLU A 84 -10.12 39.41 17.92
C GLU A 84 -8.66 38.94 18.06
N VAL A 85 -8.31 37.76 17.56
CA VAL A 85 -6.91 37.28 17.52
C VAL A 85 -6.03 38.27 16.76
N ARG A 86 -6.46 38.72 15.57
CA ARG A 86 -5.73 39.74 14.78
C ARG A 86 -5.54 41.03 15.61
N ARG A 87 -6.58 41.50 16.31
CA ARG A 87 -6.54 42.68 17.17
C ARG A 87 -5.54 42.50 18.31
N LEU A 88 -5.49 41.36 18.95
CA LEU A 88 -4.52 41.02 19.98
C LEU A 88 -3.08 41.01 19.46
N LEU A 89 -2.85 40.41 18.30
CA LEU A 89 -1.54 40.38 17.65
C LEU A 89 -1.01 41.80 17.35
N PHE A 90 -1.85 42.69 16.79
CA PHE A 90 -1.48 44.08 16.54
C PHE A 90 -1.21 44.87 17.80
N LYS A 91 -1.73 44.48 18.98
CA LYS A 91 -1.44 45.06 20.28
C LYS A 91 -0.21 44.44 20.97
N GLY A 92 0.47 43.48 20.34
CA GLY A 92 1.60 42.76 20.93
C GLY A 92 1.22 41.75 22.02
N LYS A 93 -0.08 41.40 22.13
CA LYS A 93 -0.61 40.47 23.12
C LYS A 93 -0.57 39.03 22.60
N TYR A 94 0.63 38.53 22.28
CA TYR A 94 0.83 37.26 21.60
C TYR A 94 0.32 36.07 22.38
N LYS A 95 0.53 36.05 23.72
CA LYS A 95 0.05 34.93 24.55
C LYS A 95 -1.48 34.86 24.61
N GLU A 96 -2.14 36.01 24.76
CA GLU A 96 -3.61 36.09 24.77
C GLU A 96 -4.18 35.63 23.40
N ALA A 97 -3.51 36.03 22.30
CA ALA A 97 -3.88 35.58 20.95
C ALA A 97 -3.72 34.06 20.77
N GLU A 98 -2.61 33.48 21.22
CA GLU A 98 -2.36 32.05 21.19
C GLU A 98 -3.42 31.27 21.99
N ASP A 99 -3.71 31.71 23.22
CA ASP A 99 -4.69 31.08 24.08
C ASP A 99 -6.10 31.12 23.45
N MET A 100 -6.49 32.22 22.81
CA MET A 100 -7.75 32.36 22.09
C MET A 100 -7.80 31.44 20.86
N VAL A 101 -6.72 31.33 20.09
CA VAL A 101 -6.65 30.36 18.96
C VAL A 101 -6.88 28.95 19.48
N ASN A 102 -6.19 28.54 20.52
CA ASN A 102 -6.29 27.21 21.07
C ASN A 102 -7.68 26.92 21.68
N SER A 103 -8.35 27.90 22.29
CA SER A 103 -9.68 27.71 22.91
C SER A 103 -10.84 27.87 21.93
N ASP A 104 -10.82 28.88 21.08
CA ASP A 104 -12.00 29.33 20.33
C ASP A 104 -11.97 28.96 18.84
N ILE A 105 -10.79 28.69 18.28
CA ILE A 105 -10.62 28.30 16.88
C ILE A 105 -10.29 26.81 16.75
N LEU A 106 -9.33 26.31 17.55
CA LEU A 106 -8.82 24.93 17.49
C LEU A 106 -9.35 24.04 18.59
N GLY A 107 -10.14 24.56 19.52
CA GLY A 107 -10.42 24.03 20.85
C GLY A 107 -10.81 22.56 20.94
N ASP A 108 -10.47 21.96 22.06
CA ASP A 108 -10.78 20.59 22.46
C ASP A 108 -12.28 20.23 22.37
N LYS A 109 -13.17 21.23 22.47
CA LYS A 109 -14.61 21.06 22.27
C LYS A 109 -14.98 20.50 20.90
N TYR A 110 -14.16 20.76 19.86
CA TYR A 110 -14.32 20.17 18.55
C TYR A 110 -13.78 18.75 18.46
N ARG A 111 -12.82 18.38 19.31
CA ARG A 111 -12.26 17.03 19.40
C ARG A 111 -13.09 16.09 20.25
N LYS A 112 -13.69 16.61 21.33
CA LYS A 112 -14.38 15.79 22.34
C LYS A 112 -15.89 15.75 22.17
N GLY A 113 -16.46 16.61 21.33
CA GLY A 113 -17.90 16.80 21.21
C GLY A 113 -18.47 17.41 22.50
N GLU A 114 -18.66 18.72 22.54
CA GLU A 114 -19.30 19.40 23.67
C GLU A 114 -20.54 20.15 23.21
N GLY A 115 -21.63 20.00 23.95
CA GLY A 115 -22.92 20.59 23.59
C GLY A 115 -23.53 19.95 22.34
N ASN A 116 -23.85 20.75 21.32
CA ASN A 116 -24.41 20.29 20.04
C ASN A 116 -23.31 20.04 18.98
N ILE A 117 -22.04 20.01 19.34
CA ILE A 117 -20.91 19.77 18.42
C ILE A 117 -20.55 18.29 18.51
N PRO A 118 -20.68 17.53 17.43
CA PRO A 118 -20.30 16.13 17.41
C PRO A 118 -18.82 15.91 17.77
N ALA A 119 -18.53 14.82 18.47
CA ALA A 119 -17.15 14.42 18.68
C ALA A 119 -16.45 14.23 17.34
N ARG A 120 -15.23 14.71 17.21
CA ARG A 120 -14.44 14.56 16.01
C ARG A 120 -13.82 13.18 15.98
N HIS A 121 -14.22 12.37 15.05
CA HIS A 121 -13.53 11.12 14.76
C HIS A 121 -12.29 11.46 13.92
N TYR A 122 -11.12 11.16 14.46
CA TYR A 122 -9.87 11.41 13.75
C TYR A 122 -9.77 10.45 12.58
N SER A 123 -9.77 10.98 11.37
CA SER A 123 -9.61 10.18 10.15
C SER A 123 -8.23 9.57 10.12
N THR A 124 -8.13 8.27 9.88
CA THR A 124 -6.87 7.55 9.80
C THR A 124 -6.90 6.50 8.71
N TYR A 125 -5.84 6.42 7.94
CA TYR A 125 -5.60 5.33 7.01
C TYR A 125 -5.36 4.05 7.79
N GLN A 126 -5.84 2.92 7.29
CA GLN A 126 -5.76 1.65 8.01
C GLN A 126 -5.32 0.51 7.09
N THR A 127 -4.63 -0.48 7.68
CA THR A 127 -4.43 -1.75 6.99
C THR A 127 -5.76 -2.36 6.58
N LEU A 128 -5.81 -2.98 5.42
CA LEU A 128 -6.94 -3.81 5.02
C LEU A 128 -6.88 -5.19 5.70
N GLY A 129 -5.68 -5.68 5.98
CA GLY A 129 -5.46 -6.94 6.69
C GLY A 129 -4.20 -7.69 6.29
N ASP A 130 -4.14 -8.94 6.71
CA ASP A 130 -3.06 -9.87 6.41
C ASP A 130 -3.61 -11.12 5.73
N MET A 131 -2.92 -11.56 4.68
CA MET A 131 -3.01 -12.91 4.14
C MET A 131 -1.96 -13.75 4.85
N ASN A 132 -2.39 -14.78 5.56
CA ASN A 132 -1.52 -15.69 6.29
C ASN A 132 -1.47 -17.02 5.57
N ILE A 133 -0.25 -17.48 5.23
CA ILE A 133 0.00 -18.78 4.59
C ILE A 133 0.89 -19.59 5.52
N SER A 134 0.32 -20.61 6.17
CA SER A 134 1.03 -21.48 7.11
C SER A 134 1.36 -22.79 6.42
N PHE A 135 2.64 -23.05 6.15
CA PHE A 135 3.09 -24.23 5.44
C PHE A 135 3.28 -25.40 6.40
N GLU A 136 2.61 -26.50 6.12
CA GLU A 136 2.77 -27.73 6.89
C GLU A 136 4.16 -28.33 6.66
N ASN A 137 4.76 -28.80 7.73
CA ASN A 137 6.10 -29.43 7.73
C ASN A 137 7.25 -28.55 7.20
N HIS A 138 7.04 -27.24 7.00
CA HIS A 138 8.12 -26.32 6.76
C HIS A 138 8.77 -25.93 8.08
N THR A 139 10.10 -25.84 8.08
CA THR A 139 10.88 -25.39 9.23
C THR A 139 11.80 -24.26 8.80
N SER A 140 12.32 -23.51 9.75
CA SER A 140 13.29 -22.42 9.47
C SER A 140 14.65 -22.92 8.94
N THR A 141 14.91 -24.25 8.99
CA THR A 141 16.17 -24.83 8.48
C THR A 141 16.07 -25.09 6.99
N VAL A 142 16.51 -24.11 6.20
CA VAL A 142 16.52 -24.16 4.73
C VAL A 142 17.88 -23.76 4.18
N THR A 143 18.12 -24.10 2.92
CA THR A 143 19.30 -23.62 2.17
C THR A 143 18.86 -22.76 1.00
N ASN A 144 19.81 -22.00 0.43
CA ASN A 144 19.58 -21.13 -0.73
C ASN A 144 18.40 -20.14 -0.55
N TYR A 145 18.19 -19.68 0.68
CA TYR A 145 17.13 -18.70 0.92
C TYR A 145 17.45 -17.38 0.24
N ARG A 146 16.50 -16.87 -0.54
CA ARG A 146 16.55 -15.55 -1.17
C ARG A 146 15.16 -14.93 -1.15
N ARG A 147 15.09 -13.67 -0.76
CA ARG A 147 13.91 -12.80 -0.84
C ARG A 147 14.31 -11.57 -1.63
N GLU A 148 13.62 -11.28 -2.72
CA GLU A 148 13.98 -10.19 -3.62
C GLU A 148 12.77 -9.43 -4.14
N LEU A 149 12.96 -8.16 -4.47
CA LEU A 149 12.08 -7.31 -5.25
C LEU A 149 12.80 -6.95 -6.55
N ASP A 150 12.31 -7.47 -7.66
CA ASP A 150 12.71 -7.06 -9.01
C ASP A 150 11.97 -5.76 -9.34
N ILE A 151 12.68 -4.61 -9.24
CA ILE A 151 12.07 -3.31 -9.49
C ILE A 151 11.90 -3.00 -10.99
N GLU A 152 12.46 -3.78 -11.90
CA GLU A 152 12.20 -3.65 -13.33
C GLU A 152 10.88 -4.30 -13.74
N LYS A 153 10.39 -5.28 -12.95
CA LYS A 153 9.17 -6.01 -13.20
C LYS A 153 8.08 -5.78 -12.16
N ALA A 154 8.41 -5.09 -11.06
CA ALA A 154 7.54 -4.89 -9.90
C ALA A 154 7.00 -6.22 -9.32
N ILE A 155 7.88 -7.22 -9.18
CA ILE A 155 7.57 -8.55 -8.64
C ILE A 155 8.46 -8.83 -7.43
N ALA A 156 7.84 -9.19 -6.31
CA ALA A 156 8.54 -9.76 -5.16
C ALA A 156 8.61 -11.27 -5.30
N ARG A 157 9.78 -11.85 -4.99
CA ARG A 157 10.01 -13.31 -5.03
C ARG A 157 10.64 -13.77 -3.73
N VAL A 158 10.25 -14.96 -3.28
CA VAL A 158 10.85 -15.67 -2.16
C VAL A 158 11.17 -17.08 -2.61
N SER A 159 12.42 -17.50 -2.49
CA SER A 159 12.85 -18.86 -2.85
C SER A 159 13.72 -19.49 -1.79
N TYR A 160 13.65 -20.81 -1.63
CA TYR A 160 14.49 -21.59 -0.72
C TYR A 160 14.43 -23.06 -1.08
N THR A 161 15.42 -23.82 -0.59
CA THR A 161 15.47 -25.27 -0.73
C THR A 161 15.31 -25.93 0.64
N MET A 162 14.38 -26.87 0.76
CA MET A 162 14.16 -27.67 1.96
C MET A 162 13.95 -29.15 1.57
N ASN A 163 14.69 -30.05 2.22
CA ASN A 163 14.61 -31.50 1.96
C ASN A 163 14.75 -31.88 0.48
N GLY A 164 15.58 -31.13 -0.27
CA GLY A 164 15.83 -31.34 -1.70
C GLY A 164 14.62 -31.02 -2.59
N VAL A 165 13.70 -30.17 -2.10
CA VAL A 165 12.61 -29.52 -2.85
C VAL A 165 12.91 -28.03 -2.88
N GLU A 166 12.85 -27.44 -4.06
CA GLU A 166 12.91 -25.99 -4.25
C GLU A 166 11.49 -25.44 -4.20
N TYR A 167 11.29 -24.40 -3.39
CA TYR A 167 10.03 -23.68 -3.24
C TYR A 167 10.20 -22.26 -3.74
N GLU A 168 9.23 -21.76 -4.49
CA GLU A 168 9.20 -20.38 -4.94
C GLU A 168 7.83 -19.75 -4.70
N ARG A 169 7.84 -18.48 -4.40
CA ARG A 169 6.68 -17.62 -4.19
C ARG A 169 6.87 -16.34 -4.97
N GLU A 170 6.01 -16.03 -5.93
CA GLU A 170 5.96 -14.74 -6.61
C GLU A 170 4.75 -13.96 -6.11
N VAL A 171 4.94 -12.66 -5.85
CA VAL A 171 3.88 -11.75 -5.40
C VAL A 171 3.98 -10.45 -6.20
N PHE A 172 2.87 -10.03 -6.80
CA PHE A 172 2.78 -8.74 -7.48
C PHE A 172 1.37 -8.16 -7.39
N SER A 173 1.25 -6.85 -7.59
CA SER A 173 -0.02 -6.14 -7.63
C SER A 173 -0.25 -5.59 -9.03
N SER A 174 -1.21 -6.19 -9.76
CA SER A 174 -1.52 -5.84 -11.15
C SER A 174 -2.47 -4.63 -11.21
N ALA A 175 -2.07 -3.56 -11.89
CA ALA A 175 -2.94 -2.43 -12.18
C ALA A 175 -3.95 -2.75 -13.28
N VAL A 176 -3.59 -3.64 -14.21
CA VAL A 176 -4.47 -4.09 -15.31
C VAL A 176 -5.65 -4.88 -14.78
N ASP A 177 -5.42 -5.68 -13.72
CA ASP A 177 -6.42 -6.61 -13.17
C ASP A 177 -7.01 -6.13 -11.84
N ASN A 178 -6.51 -5.03 -11.27
CA ASN A 178 -6.90 -4.53 -9.94
C ASN A 178 -6.80 -5.60 -8.84
N ALA A 179 -5.74 -6.40 -8.86
CA ALA A 179 -5.59 -7.54 -7.96
C ALA A 179 -4.16 -7.69 -7.44
N VAL A 180 -4.02 -8.25 -6.24
CA VAL A 180 -2.77 -8.84 -5.75
C VAL A 180 -2.77 -10.32 -6.09
N ILE A 181 -1.69 -10.79 -6.69
CA ILE A 181 -1.53 -12.18 -7.13
C ILE A 181 -0.36 -12.80 -6.37
N VAL A 182 -0.59 -14.00 -5.83
CA VAL A 182 0.45 -14.84 -5.21
C VAL A 182 0.50 -16.16 -5.95
N HIS A 183 1.66 -16.52 -6.45
CA HIS A 183 1.91 -17.80 -7.12
C HIS A 183 2.91 -18.61 -6.31
N LEU A 184 2.53 -19.83 -5.96
CA LEU A 184 3.31 -20.78 -5.17
C LEU A 184 3.68 -21.98 -6.02
N THR A 185 4.97 -22.32 -6.06
CA THR A 185 5.46 -23.51 -6.78
C THR A 185 6.40 -24.36 -5.93
N ALA A 186 6.48 -25.63 -6.25
CA ALA A 186 7.46 -26.57 -5.73
C ALA A 186 8.08 -27.38 -6.86
N SER A 187 9.38 -27.65 -6.79
CA SER A 187 10.11 -28.41 -7.82
C SER A 187 9.76 -29.91 -7.89
N LYS A 188 8.98 -30.40 -6.91
CA LYS A 188 8.46 -31.77 -6.90
C LYS A 188 6.94 -31.78 -6.87
N PRO A 189 6.29 -32.69 -7.58
CA PRO A 189 4.83 -32.85 -7.51
C PRO A 189 4.35 -33.12 -6.07
N ASN A 190 3.18 -32.61 -5.76
CA ASN A 190 2.47 -32.82 -4.48
C ASN A 190 3.27 -32.38 -3.23
N ALA A 191 4.17 -31.39 -3.37
CA ALA A 191 5.02 -30.92 -2.28
C ALA A 191 4.51 -29.66 -1.57
N LEU A 192 3.38 -29.08 -2.01
CA LEU A 192 2.76 -27.93 -1.39
C LEU A 192 1.58 -28.34 -0.51
N SER A 193 1.71 -28.14 0.81
CA SER A 193 0.61 -28.24 1.78
C SER A 193 0.64 -27.04 2.69
N PHE A 194 -0.48 -26.30 2.77
CA PHE A 194 -0.56 -25.07 3.54
C PHE A 194 -1.99 -24.73 3.95
N ASN A 195 -2.10 -23.95 5.01
CA ASN A 195 -3.34 -23.29 5.40
C ASN A 195 -3.30 -21.82 4.96
N LEU A 196 -4.42 -21.31 4.49
CA LEU A 196 -4.57 -19.94 3.98
C LEU A 196 -5.74 -19.25 4.67
N SER A 197 -5.51 -18.09 5.26
CA SER A 197 -6.54 -17.30 5.92
C SER A 197 -6.34 -15.80 5.72
N LEU A 198 -7.44 -15.04 5.90
CA LEU A 198 -7.41 -13.58 6.00
C LEU A 198 -7.65 -13.18 7.45
N THR A 199 -6.90 -12.19 7.93
CA THR A 199 -7.07 -11.59 9.25
C THR A 199 -6.95 -10.07 9.19
N ARG A 200 -7.54 -9.39 10.17
CA ARG A 200 -7.38 -7.95 10.37
C ARG A 200 -7.30 -7.64 11.86
N PRO A 201 -6.42 -6.72 12.32
CA PRO A 201 -6.33 -6.38 13.74
C PRO A 201 -7.64 -5.79 14.29
N ARG A 202 -8.03 -6.18 15.49
CA ARG A 202 -9.21 -5.65 16.23
C ARG A 202 -10.48 -5.57 15.36
N THR A 203 -10.71 -6.58 14.53
CA THR A 203 -11.79 -6.59 13.56
C THR A 203 -13.08 -7.16 14.14
N HIS A 204 -14.21 -6.68 13.63
CA HIS A 204 -15.52 -7.32 13.69
C HIS A 204 -15.95 -7.81 12.30
N ALA A 205 -15.00 -8.03 11.41
CA ALA A 205 -15.25 -8.46 10.04
C ALA A 205 -16.08 -9.73 10.01
N THR A 206 -17.04 -9.76 9.11
CA THR A 206 -17.74 -10.98 8.73
C THR A 206 -17.00 -11.67 7.61
N TYR A 207 -17.06 -13.00 7.66
CA TYR A 207 -16.43 -13.85 6.65
C TYR A 207 -17.50 -14.74 6.02
N SER A 208 -17.41 -14.94 4.71
CA SER A 208 -18.18 -15.96 4.02
C SER A 208 -17.30 -16.72 3.06
N VAL A 209 -17.48 -18.06 3.02
CA VAL A 209 -16.72 -18.96 2.14
C VAL A 209 -17.68 -19.65 1.18
N ASN A 210 -17.37 -19.63 -0.10
CA ASN A 210 -18.11 -20.32 -1.15
C ASN A 210 -17.14 -21.03 -2.09
N GLY A 211 -17.08 -22.36 -1.99
CA GLY A 211 -16.13 -23.18 -2.76
C GLY A 211 -14.68 -22.81 -2.43
N ASN A 212 -13.98 -22.25 -3.39
CA ASN A 212 -12.59 -21.82 -3.28
C ASN A 212 -12.44 -20.29 -3.15
N GLN A 213 -13.51 -19.58 -2.79
CA GLN A 213 -13.53 -18.13 -2.60
C GLN A 213 -13.89 -17.77 -1.16
N MET A 214 -13.32 -16.68 -0.67
CA MET A 214 -13.60 -16.08 0.65
C MET A 214 -13.88 -14.59 0.46
N LEU A 215 -14.87 -14.07 1.16
CA LEU A 215 -15.13 -12.65 1.35
C LEU A 215 -14.84 -12.29 2.81
N MET A 216 -14.12 -11.20 3.04
CA MET A 216 -13.98 -10.52 4.33
C MET A 216 -14.51 -9.09 4.18
N THR A 217 -15.46 -8.68 5.02
CA THR A 217 -16.10 -7.36 4.96
C THR A 217 -16.40 -6.80 6.34
N GLU A 218 -16.24 -5.49 6.47
CA GLU A 218 -16.55 -4.71 7.68
C GLU A 218 -16.65 -3.23 7.32
N THR A 219 -17.45 -2.46 8.07
CA THR A 219 -17.31 -1.00 8.12
C THR A 219 -16.27 -0.66 9.18
N VAL A 220 -15.17 -0.01 8.76
CA VAL A 220 -14.03 0.27 9.64
C VAL A 220 -14.42 1.16 10.83
N ALA A 221 -13.57 1.18 11.87
CA ALA A 221 -13.73 2.00 13.08
C ALA A 221 -15.10 1.85 13.79
N GLY A 222 -15.69 0.65 13.75
CA GLY A 222 -16.97 0.40 14.41
C GLY A 222 -18.17 1.09 13.76
N GLY A 223 -18.11 1.35 12.46
CA GLY A 223 -19.17 1.95 11.66
C GLY A 223 -18.95 3.43 11.31
N ILE A 224 -17.74 3.97 11.61
CA ILE A 224 -17.38 5.35 11.26
C ILE A 224 -16.19 5.33 10.30
N GLY A 225 -16.50 5.15 9.03
CA GLY A 225 -15.52 5.02 7.95
C GLY A 225 -16.10 4.23 6.80
N VAL A 226 -15.24 3.81 5.90
CA VAL A 226 -15.65 3.06 4.71
C VAL A 226 -16.00 1.61 5.04
N THR A 227 -16.87 1.03 4.24
CA THR A 227 -17.10 -0.42 4.20
C THR A 227 -16.21 -1.03 3.14
N TYR A 228 -15.39 -2.00 3.50
CA TYR A 228 -14.54 -2.72 2.56
C TYR A 228 -15.07 -4.12 2.24
N TYR A 229 -14.78 -4.57 1.02
CA TYR A 229 -15.09 -5.90 0.51
C TYR A 229 -13.81 -6.52 -0.05
N THR A 230 -13.14 -7.34 0.74
CA THR A 230 -11.93 -8.06 0.35
C THR A 230 -12.28 -9.46 -0.05
N ARG A 231 -11.95 -9.83 -1.28
CA ARG A 231 -12.19 -11.16 -1.82
C ARG A 231 -10.88 -11.87 -2.13
N LEU A 232 -10.85 -13.14 -1.78
CA LEU A 232 -9.74 -14.03 -2.06
C LEU A 232 -10.25 -15.27 -2.78
N LYS A 233 -9.50 -15.74 -3.78
CA LYS A 233 -9.74 -17.01 -4.45
C LYS A 233 -8.45 -17.79 -4.55
N VAL A 234 -8.49 -19.07 -4.20
CA VAL A 234 -7.37 -19.99 -4.39
C VAL A 234 -7.67 -21.02 -5.46
N VAL A 235 -6.69 -21.25 -6.34
CA VAL A 235 -6.74 -22.28 -7.39
C VAL A 235 -5.46 -23.09 -7.29
N GLN A 236 -5.58 -24.41 -7.10
CA GLN A 236 -4.42 -25.30 -7.00
C GLN A 236 -4.36 -26.26 -8.19
N LYS A 237 -3.14 -26.71 -8.54
CA LYS A 237 -2.88 -27.80 -9.47
C LYS A 237 -2.46 -29.05 -8.68
N GLY A 238 -3.23 -30.10 -8.77
CA GLY A 238 -3.06 -31.32 -7.98
C GLY A 238 -3.54 -31.14 -6.54
N GLY A 239 -3.47 -32.22 -5.77
CA GLY A 239 -3.86 -32.23 -4.38
C GLY A 239 -5.35 -32.00 -4.11
N GLU A 240 -5.67 -31.60 -2.89
CA GLU A 240 -7.04 -31.40 -2.41
C GLU A 240 -7.16 -30.03 -1.72
N LEU A 241 -8.28 -29.34 -1.94
CA LEU A 241 -8.65 -28.12 -1.25
C LEU A 241 -9.85 -28.42 -0.34
N LYS A 242 -9.73 -28.03 0.92
CA LYS A 242 -10.82 -28.02 1.92
C LYS A 242 -10.95 -26.64 2.51
N HIS A 243 -12.10 -26.31 3.02
CA HIS A 243 -12.29 -25.13 3.85
C HIS A 243 -12.83 -25.53 5.22
N HIS A 244 -12.42 -24.84 6.24
CA HIS A 244 -12.92 -24.93 7.59
C HIS A 244 -12.99 -23.54 8.19
N ASP A 245 -14.14 -23.14 8.68
CA ASP A 245 -14.39 -21.77 9.15
C ASP A 245 -13.94 -20.72 8.11
N ASN A 246 -13.02 -19.83 8.50
CA ASN A 246 -12.49 -18.74 7.69
C ASN A 246 -11.10 -19.06 7.13
N ALA A 247 -10.83 -20.31 6.82
CA ALA A 247 -9.55 -20.76 6.28
C ALA A 247 -9.72 -21.81 5.18
N PHE A 248 -8.74 -21.84 4.28
CA PHE A 248 -8.56 -22.93 3.34
C PHE A 248 -7.39 -23.80 3.78
N THR A 249 -7.54 -25.11 3.61
CA THR A 249 -6.45 -26.09 3.73
C THR A 249 -6.20 -26.71 2.38
N ILE A 250 -5.00 -26.59 1.88
CA ILE A 250 -4.53 -27.16 0.64
C ILE A 250 -3.53 -28.26 0.98
N ASN A 251 -3.78 -29.47 0.49
CA ASN A 251 -2.93 -30.64 0.72
C ASN A 251 -2.37 -31.20 -0.58
N ASN A 252 -1.06 -31.45 -0.61
CA ASN A 252 -0.36 -32.15 -1.68
C ASN A 252 -0.57 -31.52 -3.07
N ALA A 253 -0.64 -30.18 -3.17
CA ALA A 253 -0.62 -29.48 -4.43
C ALA A 253 0.80 -29.44 -5.02
N THR A 254 0.90 -29.25 -6.32
CA THR A 254 2.16 -29.00 -7.02
C THR A 254 2.37 -27.51 -7.21
N GLU A 255 1.30 -26.77 -7.38
CA GLU A 255 1.27 -25.36 -7.69
C GLU A 255 -0.03 -24.75 -7.15
N ALA A 256 0.00 -23.49 -6.72
CA ALA A 256 -1.19 -22.79 -6.29
C ALA A 256 -1.14 -21.30 -6.67
N TYR A 257 -2.29 -20.76 -7.04
CA TYR A 257 -2.51 -19.35 -7.33
C TYR A 257 -3.51 -18.78 -6.36
N ILE A 258 -3.19 -17.64 -5.78
CA ILE A 258 -4.06 -16.90 -4.89
C ILE A 258 -4.28 -15.52 -5.50
N TYR A 259 -5.53 -15.17 -5.72
CA TYR A 259 -5.96 -13.87 -6.24
C TYR A 259 -6.69 -13.13 -5.14
N LEU A 260 -6.33 -11.87 -4.91
CA LEU A 260 -6.99 -11.00 -3.94
C LEU A 260 -7.41 -9.72 -4.63
N THR A 261 -8.70 -9.38 -4.50
CA THR A 261 -9.27 -8.10 -4.91
C THR A 261 -9.91 -7.42 -3.71
N ALA A 262 -9.98 -6.09 -3.73
CA ALA A 262 -10.67 -5.35 -2.70
C ALA A 262 -11.25 -4.05 -3.26
N ARG A 263 -12.39 -3.64 -2.72
CA ARG A 263 -13.05 -2.36 -2.98
C ARG A 263 -13.69 -1.84 -1.70
N THR A 264 -13.86 -0.52 -1.64
CA THR A 264 -14.63 0.14 -0.58
C THR A 264 -15.78 0.95 -1.19
N ASP A 265 -16.73 1.31 -0.35
CA ASP A 265 -17.84 2.21 -0.70
C ASP A 265 -17.43 3.71 -0.73
N TYR A 266 -16.14 4.03 -0.62
CA TYR A 266 -15.65 5.40 -0.66
C TYR A 266 -16.00 6.14 -1.96
N SER A 267 -15.86 5.47 -3.11
CA SER A 267 -16.03 6.11 -4.43
C SER A 267 -16.99 5.37 -5.35
N VAL A 268 -17.55 4.23 -4.94
CA VAL A 268 -18.41 3.39 -5.77
C VAL A 268 -19.54 2.76 -4.94
N ASP A 269 -20.79 2.95 -5.36
CA ASP A 269 -21.96 2.39 -4.65
C ASP A 269 -22.06 0.86 -4.74
N ASN A 270 -21.43 0.24 -5.72
CA ASN A 270 -21.48 -1.20 -5.98
C ASN A 270 -20.14 -1.92 -5.67
N ALA A 271 -19.42 -1.48 -4.64
CA ALA A 271 -18.09 -1.98 -4.28
C ALA A 271 -18.03 -3.50 -4.10
N GLU A 272 -19.06 -4.09 -3.48
CA GLU A 272 -19.14 -5.54 -3.29
C GLU A 272 -19.19 -6.28 -4.63
N GLN A 273 -20.06 -5.87 -5.54
CA GLN A 273 -20.19 -6.49 -6.85
C GLN A 273 -18.94 -6.28 -7.70
N LEU A 274 -18.33 -5.11 -7.62
CA LEU A 274 -17.14 -4.78 -8.39
C LEU A 274 -15.95 -5.63 -7.96
N SER A 275 -15.73 -5.81 -6.64
CA SER A 275 -14.69 -6.69 -6.12
C SER A 275 -14.86 -8.14 -6.57
N ASP A 276 -16.11 -8.62 -6.66
CA ASP A 276 -16.42 -9.98 -7.15
C ASP A 276 -16.14 -10.13 -8.66
N THR A 277 -16.55 -9.13 -9.44
CA THR A 277 -16.33 -9.10 -10.89
C THR A 277 -14.82 -9.06 -11.23
N GLU A 278 -14.05 -8.27 -10.52
CA GLU A 278 -12.59 -8.21 -10.67
C GLU A 278 -11.94 -9.57 -10.34
N LEU A 279 -12.34 -10.20 -9.22
CA LEU A 279 -11.85 -11.51 -8.83
C LEU A 279 -12.18 -12.57 -9.86
N ALA A 280 -13.42 -12.62 -10.35
CA ALA A 280 -13.86 -13.55 -11.38
C ALA A 280 -13.06 -13.35 -12.68
N THR A 281 -12.84 -12.09 -13.06
CA THR A 281 -12.11 -11.73 -14.29
C THR A 281 -10.65 -12.15 -14.23
N VAL A 282 -9.91 -11.78 -13.19
CA VAL A 282 -8.48 -12.10 -13.08
C VAL A 282 -8.24 -13.59 -12.93
N SER A 283 -9.06 -14.28 -12.12
CA SER A 283 -8.88 -15.71 -11.86
C SER A 283 -9.31 -16.63 -13.01
N ALA A 284 -9.97 -16.08 -14.03
CA ALA A 284 -10.30 -16.80 -15.28
C ALA A 284 -9.19 -16.70 -16.34
N LYS A 285 -8.22 -15.80 -16.17
CA LYS A 285 -7.10 -15.64 -17.08
C LYS A 285 -6.00 -16.66 -16.80
N ASP A 286 -5.22 -16.95 -17.83
CA ASP A 286 -3.95 -17.67 -17.66
C ASP A 286 -2.97 -16.84 -16.84
N TYR A 287 -2.28 -17.46 -15.89
CA TYR A 287 -1.35 -16.77 -15.00
C TYR A 287 -0.21 -16.07 -15.74
N GLU A 288 0.38 -16.71 -16.74
CA GLU A 288 1.48 -16.14 -17.53
C GLU A 288 0.99 -14.91 -18.30
N LYS A 289 -0.26 -14.89 -18.72
CA LYS A 289 -0.89 -13.71 -19.35
C LYS A 289 -1.07 -12.57 -18.34
N VAL A 290 -1.58 -12.85 -17.14
CA VAL A 290 -1.74 -11.85 -16.08
C VAL A 290 -0.38 -11.22 -15.70
N LYS A 291 0.64 -12.06 -15.53
CA LYS A 291 2.02 -11.64 -15.24
C LYS A 291 2.62 -10.81 -16.36
N ALA A 292 2.47 -11.23 -17.61
CA ALA A 292 2.97 -10.51 -18.78
C ALA A 292 2.30 -9.14 -18.93
N ASP A 293 0.98 -9.05 -18.74
CA ASP A 293 0.23 -7.80 -18.79
C ASP A 293 0.64 -6.84 -17.68
N HIS A 294 0.84 -7.34 -16.45
CA HIS A 294 1.37 -6.57 -15.34
C HIS A 294 2.75 -5.97 -15.66
N ILE A 295 3.70 -6.80 -16.11
CA ILE A 295 5.05 -6.36 -16.47
C ILE A 295 4.99 -5.32 -17.58
N ALA A 296 4.23 -5.57 -18.64
CA ALA A 296 4.12 -4.66 -19.78
C ALA A 296 3.50 -3.32 -19.39
N ASP A 297 2.48 -3.31 -18.52
CA ASP A 297 1.88 -2.07 -18.02
C ASP A 297 2.86 -1.27 -17.15
N TYR A 298 3.53 -1.92 -16.20
CA TYR A 298 4.50 -1.28 -15.32
C TYR A 298 5.69 -0.70 -16.12
N GLN A 299 6.22 -1.45 -17.05
CA GLN A 299 7.38 -1.07 -17.86
C GLN A 299 7.11 0.08 -18.83
N LYS A 300 5.86 0.38 -19.18
CA LYS A 300 5.51 1.62 -19.92
C LYS A 300 6.01 2.88 -19.23
N TYR A 301 6.08 2.85 -17.89
CA TYR A 301 6.54 3.97 -17.08
C TYR A 301 7.99 3.79 -16.63
N PHE A 302 8.34 2.60 -16.14
CA PHE A 302 9.67 2.35 -15.57
C PHE A 302 10.78 2.49 -16.59
N ASN A 303 10.60 1.94 -17.80
CA ASN A 303 11.62 1.93 -18.85
C ASN A 303 11.83 3.29 -19.57
N ARG A 304 11.14 4.35 -19.15
CA ARG A 304 11.29 5.69 -19.76
C ARG A 304 12.57 6.40 -19.35
N VAL A 305 13.19 5.98 -18.26
CA VAL A 305 14.40 6.59 -17.71
C VAL A 305 15.37 5.51 -17.27
N ASP A 306 16.58 5.61 -17.76
CA ASP A 306 17.73 4.86 -17.29
C ASP A 306 18.81 5.82 -16.78
N ILE A 307 19.56 5.40 -15.75
CA ILE A 307 20.66 6.17 -15.18
C ILE A 307 21.88 5.27 -15.05
N SER A 308 23.03 5.78 -15.52
CA SER A 308 24.32 5.11 -15.35
C SER A 308 25.34 6.10 -14.80
N LEU A 309 25.93 5.78 -13.65
CA LEU A 309 26.97 6.56 -12.98
C LEU A 309 28.38 6.01 -13.24
N GLY A 310 28.52 5.15 -14.26
CA GLY A 310 29.78 4.57 -14.68
C GLY A 310 29.99 3.12 -14.22
N SER A 311 31.23 2.70 -13.97
CA SER A 311 31.55 1.29 -13.70
C SER A 311 30.76 0.73 -12.52
N LYS A 312 30.03 -0.37 -12.78
CA LYS A 312 29.36 -1.15 -11.74
C LYS A 312 30.41 -1.76 -10.80
N SER A 313 30.15 -1.70 -9.51
CA SER A 313 30.92 -2.41 -8.51
C SER A 313 30.46 -3.86 -8.42
N ASP A 314 31.35 -4.77 -7.98
CA ASP A 314 31.00 -6.18 -7.74
C ASP A 314 30.07 -6.39 -6.53
N TYR A 315 29.62 -5.28 -5.91
CA TYR A 315 28.78 -5.31 -4.71
C TYR A 315 27.33 -5.67 -4.97
N SER A 316 26.86 -5.71 -6.22
CA SER A 316 25.50 -6.17 -6.58
C SER A 316 25.24 -7.61 -6.09
N GLN A 317 26.29 -8.40 -5.92
CA GLN A 317 26.23 -9.77 -5.42
C GLN A 317 25.98 -9.87 -3.90
N LEU A 318 26.06 -8.75 -3.16
CA LEU A 318 25.75 -8.72 -1.74
C LEU A 318 24.28 -8.48 -1.47
N PRO A 319 23.71 -9.09 -0.40
CA PRO A 319 22.40 -8.68 0.10
C PRO A 319 22.32 -7.18 0.33
N THR A 320 21.19 -6.57 0.05
CA THR A 320 21.03 -5.10 0.08
C THR A 320 21.40 -4.47 1.42
N ASN A 321 21.09 -5.13 2.55
CA ASN A 321 21.49 -4.67 3.88
C ASN A 321 23.02 -4.68 4.07
N GLU A 322 23.73 -5.66 3.54
CA GLU A 322 25.19 -5.75 3.59
C GLU A 322 25.83 -4.71 2.66
N ARG A 323 25.24 -4.51 1.49
CA ARG A 323 25.62 -3.50 0.51
C ARG A 323 25.50 -2.08 1.08
N LEU A 324 24.36 -1.78 1.77
CA LEU A 324 24.14 -0.52 2.49
C LEU A 324 25.16 -0.31 3.63
N ALA A 325 25.48 -1.37 4.38
CA ALA A 325 26.48 -1.30 5.45
C ALA A 325 27.88 -1.02 4.89
N ALA A 326 28.27 -1.65 3.79
CA ALA A 326 29.54 -1.39 3.11
C ALA A 326 29.60 0.07 2.61
N PHE A 327 28.53 0.58 1.98
CA PHE A 327 28.43 1.96 1.51
C PHE A 327 28.58 2.97 2.66
N LYS A 328 27.89 2.73 3.79
CA LYS A 328 28.01 3.55 5.01
C LYS A 328 29.45 3.59 5.55
N ASN A 329 30.22 2.53 5.37
CA ASN A 329 31.63 2.42 5.77
C ASN A 329 32.60 2.99 4.72
N GLY A 330 32.10 3.70 3.71
CA GLY A 330 32.92 4.44 2.73
C GLY A 330 33.21 3.70 1.43
N THR A 331 32.60 2.54 1.19
CA THR A 331 32.70 1.84 -0.10
C THR A 331 32.00 2.64 -1.19
N LYS A 332 32.64 2.79 -2.34
CA LYS A 332 32.01 3.43 -3.51
C LYS A 332 31.18 2.39 -4.25
N ASP A 333 29.89 2.64 -4.36
CA ASP A 333 28.93 1.78 -5.05
C ASP A 333 27.95 2.60 -5.88
N ASN A 334 28.35 2.90 -7.13
CA ASN A 334 27.50 3.65 -8.07
C ASN A 334 26.20 2.90 -8.37
N GLY A 335 26.24 1.57 -8.48
CA GLY A 335 25.06 0.77 -8.73
C GLY A 335 24.03 0.81 -7.59
N LEU A 336 24.46 1.03 -6.34
CA LEU A 336 23.52 1.24 -5.22
C LEU A 336 22.80 2.60 -5.35
N ILE A 337 23.50 3.64 -5.81
CA ILE A 337 22.90 4.96 -6.05
C ILE A 337 21.92 4.88 -7.23
N GLU A 338 22.28 4.18 -8.30
CA GLU A 338 21.40 3.90 -9.45
C GLU A 338 20.14 3.14 -9.01
N LEU A 339 20.30 2.09 -8.19
CA LEU A 339 19.21 1.32 -7.62
C LEU A 339 18.29 2.20 -6.75
N TYR A 340 18.87 3.05 -5.90
CA TYR A 340 18.11 3.94 -5.01
C TYR A 340 17.29 4.97 -5.82
N TYR A 341 17.86 5.54 -6.88
CA TYR A 341 17.14 6.42 -7.79
C TYR A 341 15.95 5.72 -8.45
N GLN A 342 16.18 4.54 -9.00
CA GLN A 342 15.12 3.75 -9.66
C GLN A 342 14.08 3.22 -8.65
N PHE A 343 14.49 2.95 -7.40
CA PHE A 343 13.57 2.57 -6.34
C PHE A 343 12.62 3.72 -5.97
N GLY A 344 13.10 4.98 -5.95
CA GLY A 344 12.22 6.14 -5.79
C GLY A 344 11.13 6.22 -6.88
N ARG A 345 11.50 5.97 -8.14
CA ARG A 345 10.54 5.89 -9.26
C ARG A 345 9.58 4.71 -9.10
N TYR A 346 10.09 3.55 -8.71
CA TYR A 346 9.30 2.37 -8.38
C TYR A 346 8.22 2.68 -7.32
N MET A 347 8.62 3.34 -6.23
CA MET A 347 7.71 3.69 -5.13
C MET A 347 6.56 4.58 -5.62
N LEU A 348 6.84 5.59 -6.45
CA LEU A 348 5.80 6.46 -7.00
C LEU A 348 4.86 5.71 -7.96
N ILE A 349 5.40 4.93 -8.91
CA ILE A 349 4.60 4.14 -9.85
C ILE A 349 3.69 3.13 -9.11
N SER A 350 4.17 2.59 -8.00
CA SER A 350 3.46 1.56 -7.23
C SER A 350 2.43 2.13 -6.26
N SER A 351 2.53 3.42 -5.89
CA SER A 351 1.65 4.05 -4.88
C SER A 351 0.72 5.13 -5.44
N SER A 352 0.87 5.53 -6.70
CA SER A 352 0.07 6.60 -7.31
C SER A 352 -0.07 6.34 -8.81
N ARG A 353 -1.29 6.16 -9.27
CA ARG A 353 -1.62 5.92 -10.69
C ARG A 353 -2.80 6.79 -11.09
N PRO A 354 -2.94 7.16 -12.39
CA PRO A 354 -4.13 7.86 -12.85
C PRO A 354 -5.43 7.17 -12.41
N GLY A 355 -6.33 7.93 -11.80
CA GLY A 355 -7.62 7.43 -11.31
C GLY A 355 -7.62 6.95 -9.84
N THR A 356 -6.48 6.88 -9.16
CA THR A 356 -6.38 6.50 -7.73
C THR A 356 -6.45 7.73 -6.81
N LEU A 357 -6.47 7.52 -5.49
CA LEU A 357 -6.12 8.55 -4.51
C LEU A 357 -4.60 8.85 -4.58
N PRO A 358 -4.16 10.04 -4.14
CA PRO A 358 -2.73 10.31 -4.09
C PRO A 358 -2.02 9.45 -3.03
N ALA A 359 -0.71 9.28 -3.21
CA ALA A 359 0.15 8.66 -2.20
C ALA A 359 0.12 9.49 -0.90
N ASN A 360 -0.29 8.86 0.20
CA ASN A 360 -0.31 9.49 1.53
C ASN A 360 1.10 9.55 2.17
N LEU A 361 1.21 9.89 3.47
CA LEU A 361 2.50 9.93 4.19
C LEU A 361 3.30 8.62 4.10
N GLN A 362 2.65 7.50 3.85
CA GLN A 362 3.26 6.18 3.73
C GLN A 362 3.07 5.55 2.33
N GLY A 363 2.79 6.35 1.32
CA GLY A 363 2.43 5.84 0.00
C GLY A 363 1.05 5.20 0.02
N ILE A 364 0.98 3.88 -0.16
CA ILE A 364 -0.23 3.05 0.05
C ILE A 364 0.00 1.94 1.09
N TRP A 365 1.20 1.86 1.68
CA TRP A 365 1.56 0.82 2.64
C TRP A 365 1.52 1.35 4.06
N ALA A 366 0.69 0.78 4.92
CA ALA A 366 0.63 1.12 6.34
C ALA A 366 0.29 -0.11 7.17
N ASP A 367 1.04 -0.34 8.25
CA ASP A 367 0.75 -1.42 9.19
C ASP A 367 -0.22 -0.96 10.29
N GLY A 368 -1.14 -1.84 10.65
CA GLY A 368 -2.08 -1.62 11.75
C GLY A 368 -3.19 -0.61 11.46
N LEU A 369 -3.83 -0.13 12.54
CA LEU A 369 -5.03 0.72 12.47
C LEU A 369 -4.74 2.19 12.80
N THR A 370 -3.56 2.49 13.31
CA THR A 370 -3.15 3.83 13.74
C THR A 370 -1.70 4.09 13.35
N PRO A 371 -1.41 4.21 12.04
CA PRO A 371 -0.06 4.49 11.57
C PRO A 371 0.40 5.88 12.05
N PRO A 372 1.72 6.16 12.04
CA PRO A 372 2.25 7.48 12.39
C PRO A 372 1.53 8.60 11.63
N TRP A 373 1.15 9.65 12.36
CA TRP A 373 0.36 10.80 11.84
C TRP A 373 -0.88 10.38 11.03
N SER A 374 -1.50 9.25 11.41
CA SER A 374 -2.67 8.69 10.72
C SER A 374 -2.46 8.35 9.24
N ALA A 375 -1.22 8.41 8.75
CA ALA A 375 -0.86 8.35 7.33
C ALA A 375 -1.71 9.33 6.48
N ASP A 376 -2.00 10.53 7.01
CA ASP A 376 -2.81 11.53 6.35
C ASP A 376 -2.06 12.22 5.18
N TYR A 377 -2.68 13.22 4.57
CA TYR A 377 -2.06 14.06 3.55
C TYR A 377 -1.55 15.34 4.19
N HIS A 378 -0.28 15.35 4.64
CA HIS A 378 0.37 16.57 5.09
C HIS A 378 0.67 17.48 3.88
N ILE A 379 -0.17 18.50 3.70
CA ILE A 379 -0.07 19.46 2.58
C ILE A 379 0.80 20.68 2.90
N ASN A 380 1.57 20.62 3.99
CA ASN A 380 2.56 21.64 4.33
C ASN A 380 3.96 21.38 3.76
N ILE A 381 4.25 20.14 3.26
CA ILE A 381 5.47 19.75 2.53
C ILE A 381 5.43 18.30 2.04
N ASN A 382 4.90 17.36 2.84
CA ASN A 382 5.15 15.94 2.62
C ASN A 382 4.55 15.44 1.31
N ILE A 383 3.27 15.75 1.04
CA ILE A 383 2.64 15.30 -0.19
C ILE A 383 3.31 15.94 -1.42
N GLN A 384 3.73 17.20 -1.35
CA GLN A 384 4.46 17.85 -2.44
C GLN A 384 5.78 17.11 -2.71
N MET A 385 6.52 16.73 -1.63
CA MET A 385 7.76 15.96 -1.76
C MET A 385 7.54 14.59 -2.42
N ASN A 386 6.42 13.91 -2.14
CA ASN A 386 6.09 12.64 -2.79
C ASN A 386 6.06 12.78 -4.32
N TYR A 387 5.67 13.95 -4.84
CA TYR A 387 5.49 14.20 -6.27
C TYR A 387 6.61 15.03 -6.94
N TRP A 388 7.61 15.51 -6.20
CA TRP A 388 8.70 16.30 -6.79
C TRP A 388 9.46 15.55 -7.89
N LEU A 389 9.56 14.24 -7.77
CA LEU A 389 10.24 13.44 -8.80
C LEU A 389 9.39 13.22 -10.06
N ALA A 390 8.08 13.39 -10.02
CA ALA A 390 7.20 13.02 -11.14
C ALA A 390 7.61 13.68 -12.46
N GLY A 391 7.80 15.01 -12.46
CA GLY A 391 8.16 15.77 -13.66
C GLY A 391 9.54 15.44 -14.20
N ASN A 392 10.56 15.48 -13.35
CA ASN A 392 11.97 15.34 -13.76
C ASN A 392 12.42 13.89 -13.97
N THR A 393 11.58 12.91 -13.62
CA THR A 393 11.82 11.48 -13.87
C THR A 393 10.87 10.85 -14.89
N ASN A 394 10.18 11.69 -15.71
CA ASN A 394 9.27 11.26 -16.77
C ASN A 394 8.09 10.39 -16.27
N LEU A 395 7.48 10.81 -15.15
CA LEU A 395 6.34 10.16 -14.48
C LEU A 395 5.18 11.13 -14.23
N ASN A 396 4.98 12.11 -15.12
CA ASN A 396 3.96 13.17 -14.94
C ASN A 396 2.56 12.62 -14.67
N GLU A 397 2.20 11.49 -15.28
CA GLU A 397 0.89 10.87 -15.10
C GLU A 397 0.66 10.41 -13.65
N MET A 398 1.72 10.10 -12.92
CA MET A 398 1.63 9.70 -11.51
C MET A 398 1.25 10.87 -10.61
N ALA A 399 1.34 12.11 -11.07
CA ALA A 399 0.88 13.29 -10.33
C ALA A 399 -0.61 13.60 -10.55
N GLU A 400 -1.27 12.97 -11.52
CA GLU A 400 -2.71 13.19 -11.79
C GLU A 400 -3.59 12.98 -10.54
N PRO A 401 -3.38 11.93 -9.71
CA PRO A 401 -4.16 11.74 -8.49
C PRO A 401 -4.06 12.94 -7.54
N PHE A 402 -2.88 13.51 -7.39
CA PHE A 402 -2.67 14.67 -6.52
C PHE A 402 -3.38 15.92 -7.07
N VAL A 403 -3.23 16.21 -8.36
CA VAL A 403 -3.90 17.36 -9.01
C VAL A 403 -5.42 17.23 -8.86
N ARG A 404 -5.98 16.07 -9.17
CA ARG A 404 -7.42 15.81 -9.02
C ARG A 404 -7.89 15.93 -7.57
N PHE A 405 -7.07 15.49 -6.62
CA PHE A 405 -7.35 15.63 -5.20
C PHE A 405 -7.42 17.09 -4.75
N ILE A 406 -6.51 17.95 -5.25
CA ILE A 406 -6.56 19.40 -5.00
C ILE A 406 -7.87 20.00 -5.55
N ASP A 407 -8.24 19.69 -6.79
CA ASP A 407 -9.49 20.18 -7.38
C ASP A 407 -10.72 19.76 -6.55
N ALA A 408 -10.76 18.51 -6.10
CA ALA A 408 -11.84 18.01 -5.25
C ALA A 408 -11.90 18.67 -3.86
N MET A 409 -10.77 19.16 -3.35
CA MET A 409 -10.70 19.86 -2.07
C MET A 409 -11.20 21.32 -2.11
N ILE A 410 -11.28 21.96 -3.28
CA ILE A 410 -11.62 23.37 -3.45
C ILE A 410 -12.95 23.76 -2.75
N PRO A 411 -14.06 23.01 -2.88
CA PRO A 411 -15.31 23.37 -2.21
C PRO A 411 -15.18 23.42 -0.67
N SER A 412 -14.46 22.47 -0.08
CA SER A 412 -14.17 22.47 1.36
C SER A 412 -13.28 23.65 1.77
N ALA A 413 -12.28 23.96 0.95
CA ALA A 413 -11.38 25.09 1.18
C ALA A 413 -12.11 26.45 1.10
N GLN A 414 -13.07 26.59 0.20
CA GLN A 414 -13.96 27.77 0.13
C GLN A 414 -14.83 27.90 1.39
N ASN A 415 -15.40 26.80 1.87
CA ASN A 415 -16.14 26.77 3.12
C ASN A 415 -15.27 27.19 4.32
N THR A 416 -14.03 26.74 4.36
CA THR A 416 -13.08 27.13 5.41
C THR A 416 -12.74 28.62 5.34
N ALA A 417 -12.49 29.18 4.14
CA ALA A 417 -12.24 30.61 3.98
C ALA A 417 -13.41 31.43 4.51
N LYS A 418 -14.63 31.06 4.16
CA LYS A 418 -15.84 31.76 4.58
C LYS A 418 -16.13 31.64 6.08
N ASN A 419 -16.10 30.43 6.61
CA ASN A 419 -16.58 30.17 7.98
C ASN A 419 -15.52 30.39 9.06
N VAL A 420 -14.23 30.21 8.74
CA VAL A 420 -13.12 30.45 9.69
C VAL A 420 -12.63 31.89 9.60
N TYR A 421 -12.52 32.46 8.40
CA TYR A 421 -11.89 33.75 8.18
C TYR A 421 -12.86 34.87 7.80
N GLY A 422 -14.13 34.56 7.51
CA GLY A 422 -15.11 35.54 7.01
C GLY A 422 -14.74 36.14 5.65
N MET A 423 -14.03 35.40 4.80
CA MET A 423 -13.45 35.88 3.55
C MET A 423 -13.91 35.05 2.37
N ASP A 424 -13.95 35.66 1.19
CA ASP A 424 -14.02 34.96 -0.07
C ASP A 424 -12.67 34.33 -0.42
N GLY A 425 -12.69 33.31 -1.31
CA GLY A 425 -11.51 32.57 -1.72
C GLY A 425 -11.50 31.15 -1.18
N ALA A 426 -10.33 30.53 -1.11
CA ALA A 426 -10.16 29.17 -0.66
C ALA A 426 -8.90 29.05 0.21
N VAL A 427 -8.98 28.29 1.30
CA VAL A 427 -7.85 28.06 2.22
C VAL A 427 -7.87 26.63 2.73
N ALA A 428 -6.70 25.98 2.71
CA ALA A 428 -6.48 24.73 3.40
C ALA A 428 -5.25 24.85 4.31
N HIS A 429 -5.30 24.16 5.45
CA HIS A 429 -4.25 24.19 6.45
C HIS A 429 -3.25 23.05 6.21
N PHE A 430 -2.46 22.66 7.20
CA PHE A 430 -1.28 21.82 7.04
C PHE A 430 -1.58 20.35 6.70
N THR A 431 -2.81 19.87 6.94
CA THR A 431 -3.20 18.46 6.75
C THR A 431 -4.61 18.34 6.22
N THR A 432 -4.87 17.23 5.51
CA THR A 432 -6.19 16.83 5.02
C THR A 432 -6.27 15.30 4.92
N THR A 433 -7.44 14.77 4.61
CA THR A 433 -7.72 13.35 4.41
C THR A 433 -8.61 13.18 3.17
N PRO A 434 -9.00 11.96 2.77
CA PRO A 434 -9.96 11.78 1.68
C PRO A 434 -11.34 12.45 1.91
N TRP A 435 -11.60 12.89 3.14
CA TRP A 435 -12.81 13.63 3.50
C TRP A 435 -12.69 15.13 3.29
N PHE A 436 -11.53 15.61 2.80
CA PHE A 436 -11.23 17.00 2.46
C PHE A 436 -11.38 17.99 3.63
N GLU A 437 -10.93 17.62 4.83
CA GLU A 437 -10.82 18.58 5.91
C GLU A 437 -9.76 19.62 5.56
N THR A 438 -10.13 20.91 5.62
CA THR A 438 -9.25 22.04 5.25
C THR A 438 -9.10 23.07 6.36
N HIS A 439 -9.89 22.93 7.42
CA HIS A 439 -9.89 23.86 8.54
C HIS A 439 -8.65 23.70 9.44
N PRO A 440 -8.36 24.69 10.33
CA PRO A 440 -7.24 24.60 11.25
C PRO A 440 -7.40 23.44 12.23
N LEU A 441 -6.30 22.76 12.54
CA LEU A 441 -6.22 21.59 13.41
C LEU A 441 -5.03 21.67 14.37
N GLY A 442 -5.13 20.99 15.53
CA GLY A 442 -4.01 20.81 16.44
C GLY A 442 -3.79 21.98 17.37
N SER A 443 -2.71 22.74 17.24
CA SER A 443 -2.36 23.88 18.10
C SER A 443 -2.07 25.14 17.30
N ALA A 444 -2.10 26.31 17.96
CA ALA A 444 -1.79 27.60 17.34
C ALA A 444 -0.42 27.62 16.65
N GLN A 445 0.55 26.84 17.16
CA GLN A 445 1.92 26.82 16.66
C GLN A 445 2.05 26.28 15.22
N TYR A 446 1.16 25.36 14.80
CA TYR A 446 1.20 24.78 13.46
C TYR A 446 -0.19 24.71 12.78
N GLY A 447 -1.26 24.67 13.57
CA GLY A 447 -2.61 24.46 13.06
C GLY A 447 -3.18 25.62 12.26
N MET A 448 -2.69 26.84 12.48
CA MET A 448 -3.14 28.06 11.80
C MET A 448 -2.34 28.37 10.52
N TRP A 449 -1.48 27.49 10.04
CA TRP A 449 -0.74 27.68 8.79
C TRP A 449 -1.67 27.55 7.57
N PRO A 450 -1.94 28.64 6.81
CA PRO A 450 -3.03 28.66 5.82
C PRO A 450 -2.56 28.42 4.38
N MET A 451 -1.33 27.96 4.19
CA MET A 451 -0.69 27.94 2.87
C MET A 451 -0.83 26.59 2.15
N GLY A 452 -1.52 25.60 2.73
CA GLY A 452 -1.61 24.26 2.19
C GLY A 452 -2.11 24.21 0.74
N LEU A 453 -3.22 24.90 0.45
CA LEU A 453 -3.75 24.94 -0.90
C LEU A 453 -2.90 25.78 -1.86
N ALA A 454 -2.31 26.88 -1.36
CA ALA A 454 -1.51 27.76 -2.22
C ALA A 454 -0.15 27.16 -2.60
N TRP A 455 0.31 26.14 -1.88
CA TRP A 455 1.56 25.42 -2.17
C TRP A 455 1.35 24.12 -2.93
N SER A 456 0.15 23.59 -2.95
CA SER A 456 -0.23 22.41 -3.71
C SER A 456 -0.59 22.77 -5.15
#